data_0ff181bf64d0302882dd655e9a07df6f
#
_entry.id   0ff181bf64d0302882dd655e9a07df6f
#
_cell.length_a   1.000
_cell.length_b   1.000
_cell.length_c   1.000
_cell.angle_alpha   90.00
_cell.angle_beta   90.00
_cell.angle_gamma   90.00
#
_symmetry.space_group_name_H-M   'P 1'
#
loop_
_entity.id
_entity.type
_entity.pdbx_description
1 polymer ?
#
loop_
_entity_poly.entity_id
_entity_poly.type
_entity_poly.pdbx_seq_one_letter_code
_entity_poly.pdbx_strand_id
1 'polypeptide(L)'
;DLTEPVNLSRRFELAMCLEVAEHLPAESADILVETLTNLAPVVMFSAAHPGQGGQDHVTERWPAYWYRRFAQHGYGVLDILRGPLSDDPGVLDCYRRNIVFYVESSRSLAILVRAEESDVPDAFVLAHQDGITTDLLHQPWRVLVRTLVRKLRRRVWRRAR
;
A
#
# COMPACT_ATOMS: atom_id res chain seq x y z
N ASP A 1 19.41 -6.86 5.77
CA ASP A 1 19.69 -5.50 5.30
C ASP A 1 18.77 -5.20 4.11
N LEU A 2 18.02 -4.11 4.16
CA LEU A 2 17.08 -3.72 3.08
C LEU A 2 17.71 -2.78 2.05
N THR A 3 18.99 -2.45 2.21
CA THR A 3 19.78 -1.76 1.18
C THR A 3 20.32 -2.73 0.12
N GLU A 4 20.16 -4.02 0.37
CA GLU A 4 20.56 -5.14 -0.49
C GLU A 4 19.32 -5.93 -0.92
N PRO A 5 19.32 -6.58 -2.12
CA PRO A 5 18.21 -7.42 -2.54
C PRO A 5 17.95 -8.57 -1.57
N VAL A 6 16.74 -8.71 -1.06
CA VAL A 6 16.34 -9.84 -0.23
C VAL A 6 15.58 -10.85 -1.09
N ASN A 7 16.14 -12.03 -1.26
CA ASN A 7 15.51 -13.13 -1.98
C ASN A 7 15.17 -14.26 -1.01
N LEU A 8 13.88 -14.45 -0.79
CA LEU A 8 13.35 -15.60 -0.07
C LEU A 8 12.89 -16.66 -1.08
N SER A 9 13.14 -17.92 -0.81
CA SER A 9 12.79 -19.04 -1.71
C SER A 9 11.28 -19.28 -1.88
N ARG A 10 10.45 -18.35 -1.42
CA ARG A 10 8.97 -18.42 -1.50
C ARG A 10 8.35 -17.04 -1.65
N ARG A 11 7.14 -16.99 -2.22
CA ARG A 11 6.27 -15.82 -2.19
C ARG A 11 5.21 -15.94 -1.10
N PHE A 12 4.71 -14.81 -0.65
CA PHE A 12 3.66 -14.67 0.37
C PHE A 12 2.39 -14.09 -0.27
N GLU A 13 1.27 -14.13 0.43
CA GLU A 13 0.03 -13.47 -0.01
C GLU A 13 0.09 -11.95 0.20
N LEU A 14 0.86 -11.50 1.21
CA LEU A 14 1.00 -10.11 1.61
C LEU A 14 2.42 -9.88 2.14
N ALA A 15 3.07 -8.84 1.66
CA ALA A 15 4.24 -8.22 2.28
C ALA A 15 3.81 -6.94 3.00
N MET A 16 4.47 -6.62 4.11
CA MET A 16 4.22 -5.40 4.87
C MET A 16 5.53 -4.64 5.05
N CYS A 17 5.52 -3.35 4.69
CA CYS A 17 6.62 -2.41 4.90
C CYS A 17 6.01 -1.10 5.37
N LEU A 18 6.02 -0.87 6.68
CA LEU A 18 5.30 0.21 7.32
C LEU A 18 6.25 1.10 8.11
N GLU A 19 6.39 2.38 7.71
CA GLU A 19 7.30 3.37 8.28
C GLU A 19 8.74 2.82 8.37
N VAL A 20 9.26 2.34 7.24
CA VAL A 20 10.62 1.77 7.10
C VAL A 20 11.41 2.46 5.99
N ALA A 21 10.74 2.78 4.89
CA ALA A 21 11.42 3.24 3.68
C ALA A 21 12.09 4.60 3.85
N GLU A 22 11.58 5.43 4.75
CA GLU A 22 12.17 6.74 5.12
C GLU A 22 13.50 6.64 5.88
N HIS A 23 13.78 5.48 6.47
CA HIS A 23 15.04 5.23 7.17
C HIS A 23 16.14 4.67 6.25
N LEU A 24 15.80 4.36 5.00
CA LEU A 24 16.75 3.85 4.02
C LEU A 24 17.30 4.98 3.15
N PRO A 25 18.56 4.88 2.69
CA PRO A 25 19.10 5.79 1.70
C PRO A 25 18.24 5.80 0.42
N ALA A 26 18.13 6.96 -0.23
CA ALA A 26 17.26 7.13 -1.41
C ALA A 26 17.62 6.19 -2.57
N GLU A 27 18.90 5.85 -2.71
CA GLU A 27 19.43 4.90 -3.69
C GLU A 27 18.94 3.46 -3.48
N SER A 28 18.52 3.11 -2.27
CA SER A 28 17.99 1.77 -1.95
C SER A 28 16.49 1.63 -2.27
N ALA A 29 15.82 2.71 -2.69
CA ALA A 29 14.38 2.70 -2.90
C ALA A 29 13.93 1.70 -3.97
N ASP A 30 14.69 1.57 -5.07
CA ASP A 30 14.36 0.61 -6.14
C ASP A 30 14.61 -0.83 -5.69
N ILE A 31 15.67 -1.08 -4.92
CA ILE A 31 15.98 -2.38 -4.31
C ILE A 31 14.85 -2.80 -3.34
N LEU A 32 14.40 -1.88 -2.49
CA LEU A 32 13.30 -2.14 -1.57
C LEU A 32 12.02 -2.52 -2.32
N VAL A 33 11.63 -1.73 -3.33
CA VAL A 33 10.40 -1.97 -4.10
C VAL A 33 10.50 -3.29 -4.87
N GLU A 34 11.62 -3.57 -5.52
CA GLU A 34 11.85 -4.85 -6.18
C GLU A 34 11.75 -6.02 -5.21
N THR A 35 12.38 -5.91 -4.03
CA THR A 35 12.27 -6.92 -2.97
C THR A 35 10.81 -7.16 -2.59
N LEU A 36 10.04 -6.12 -2.30
CA LEU A 36 8.65 -6.24 -1.87
C LEU A 36 7.76 -6.86 -2.95
N THR A 37 7.94 -6.44 -4.22
CA THR A 37 7.15 -6.94 -5.35
C THR A 37 7.50 -8.40 -5.70
N ASN A 38 8.74 -8.82 -5.50
CA ASN A 38 9.14 -10.22 -5.62
C ASN A 38 8.57 -11.09 -4.50
N LEU A 39 8.38 -10.53 -3.30
CA LEU A 39 7.88 -11.26 -2.14
C LEU A 39 6.38 -11.52 -2.18
N ALA A 40 5.56 -10.60 -2.67
CA ALA A 40 4.11 -10.75 -2.60
C ALA A 40 3.37 -9.97 -3.69
N PRO A 41 2.24 -10.48 -4.18
CA PRO A 41 1.39 -9.77 -5.14
C PRO A 41 0.61 -8.61 -4.52
N VAL A 42 0.64 -8.50 -3.20
CA VAL A 42 0.03 -7.41 -2.43
C VAL A 42 1.03 -6.91 -1.42
N VAL A 43 1.27 -5.62 -1.43
CA VAL A 43 2.16 -4.95 -0.49
C VAL A 43 1.38 -3.90 0.29
N MET A 44 1.33 -4.02 1.62
CA MET A 44 0.86 -2.96 2.51
C MET A 44 2.07 -2.07 2.80
N PHE A 45 1.96 -0.80 2.47
CA PHE A 45 3.09 0.12 2.51
C PHE A 45 2.71 1.44 3.18
N SER A 46 3.62 1.95 3.99
CA SER A 46 3.62 3.34 4.44
C SER A 46 5.04 3.86 4.55
N ALA A 47 5.23 5.14 4.29
CA ALA A 47 6.50 5.84 4.47
C ALA A 47 6.24 7.32 4.75
N ALA A 48 7.12 7.94 5.53
CA ALA A 48 7.01 9.35 5.89
C ALA A 48 7.06 10.26 4.66
N HIS A 49 6.13 11.21 4.61
CA HIS A 49 6.14 12.28 3.61
C HIS A 49 7.03 13.46 4.05
N PRO A 50 7.49 14.31 3.13
CA PRO A 50 8.30 15.48 3.46
C PRO A 50 7.63 16.38 4.50
N GLY A 51 8.38 16.67 5.58
CA GLY A 51 7.92 17.50 6.69
C GLY A 51 7.16 16.74 7.79
N GLN A 52 7.01 15.43 7.67
CA GLN A 52 6.44 14.62 8.76
C GLN A 52 7.35 14.62 9.98
N GLY A 53 8.67 14.57 9.74
CA GLY A 53 9.67 14.45 10.79
C GLY A 53 9.65 13.07 11.43
N GLY A 54 10.72 12.77 12.13
CA GLY A 54 10.91 11.49 12.82
C GLY A 54 12.39 11.30 13.15
N GLN A 55 12.67 10.38 14.06
CA GLN A 55 14.04 10.02 14.38
C GLN A 55 14.63 9.22 13.22
N ASP A 56 15.86 9.59 12.82
CA ASP A 56 16.65 8.89 11.78
C ASP A 56 15.97 8.81 10.40
N HIS A 57 15.05 9.73 10.07
CA HIS A 57 14.53 9.86 8.71
C HIS A 57 15.60 10.45 7.80
N VAL A 58 15.98 9.71 6.76
CA VAL A 58 16.98 10.13 5.76
C VAL A 58 16.35 10.32 4.38
N THR A 59 15.15 9.77 4.14
CA THR A 59 14.50 9.78 2.83
C THR A 59 12.99 9.97 2.95
N GLU A 60 12.54 11.17 3.34
CA GLU A 60 11.11 11.50 3.25
C GLU A 60 10.72 11.79 1.80
N ARG A 61 9.70 11.12 1.30
CA ARG A 61 9.22 11.24 -0.09
C ARG A 61 7.70 11.29 -0.17
N TRP A 62 7.20 12.11 -1.11
CA TRP A 62 5.78 12.14 -1.42
C TRP A 62 5.28 10.79 -1.95
N PRO A 63 4.01 10.40 -1.73
CA PRO A 63 3.44 9.13 -2.20
C PRO A 63 3.65 8.86 -3.69
N ALA A 64 3.65 9.91 -4.54
CA ALA A 64 3.91 9.79 -5.97
C ALA A 64 5.29 9.19 -6.30
N TYR A 65 6.29 9.40 -5.46
CA TYR A 65 7.62 8.81 -5.62
C TYR A 65 7.57 7.27 -5.53
N TRP A 66 6.88 6.75 -4.52
CA TRP A 66 6.69 5.32 -4.32
C TRP A 66 5.79 4.71 -5.37
N TYR A 67 4.67 5.40 -5.70
CA TYR A 67 3.76 4.97 -6.75
C TYR A 67 4.48 4.70 -8.08
N ARG A 68 5.32 5.63 -8.54
CA ARG A 68 6.06 5.46 -9.80
C ARG A 68 6.95 4.22 -9.80
N ARG A 69 7.59 3.90 -8.67
CA ARG A 69 8.44 2.72 -8.52
C ARG A 69 7.65 1.43 -8.55
N PHE A 70 6.60 1.35 -7.75
CA PHE A 70 5.71 0.20 -7.78
C PHE A 70 5.05 0.00 -9.15
N ALA A 71 4.69 1.07 -9.86
CA ALA A 71 4.11 1.01 -11.19
C ALA A 71 5.08 0.40 -12.23
N GLN A 72 6.39 0.65 -12.11
CA GLN A 72 7.41 0.02 -12.97
C GLN A 72 7.44 -1.51 -12.82
N HIS A 73 7.03 -2.04 -11.68
CA HIS A 73 6.87 -3.47 -11.42
C HIS A 73 5.45 -3.99 -11.71
N GLY A 74 4.59 -3.19 -12.35
CA GLY A 74 3.23 -3.58 -12.69
C GLY A 74 2.25 -3.57 -11.52
N TYR A 75 2.51 -2.80 -10.47
CA TYR A 75 1.63 -2.64 -9.32
C TYR A 75 0.84 -1.34 -9.40
N GLY A 76 -0.45 -1.43 -9.13
CA GLY A 76 -1.33 -0.27 -8.91
C GLY A 76 -1.47 0.07 -7.43
N VAL A 77 -1.67 1.35 -7.11
CA VAL A 77 -1.95 1.81 -5.75
C VAL A 77 -3.43 1.66 -5.40
N LEU A 78 -3.69 1.37 -4.13
CA LEU A 78 -5.00 1.15 -3.60
C LEU A 78 -5.13 1.75 -2.21
N ASP A 79 -5.81 2.88 -2.13
CA ASP A 79 -6.05 3.63 -0.91
C ASP A 79 -7.44 3.37 -0.34
N ILE A 80 -7.53 2.41 0.57
CA ILE A 80 -8.79 1.99 1.19
C ILE A 80 -8.78 2.03 2.69
N LEU A 81 -7.59 2.25 3.26
CA LEU A 81 -7.44 2.27 4.71
C LEU A 81 -7.47 3.70 5.25
N ARG A 82 -6.91 4.69 4.54
CA ARG A 82 -6.78 6.04 5.07
C ARG A 82 -8.13 6.67 5.40
N GLY A 83 -9.13 6.55 4.52
CA GLY A 83 -10.47 7.06 4.80
C GLY A 83 -11.07 6.47 6.09
N PRO A 84 -11.24 5.13 6.19
CA PRO A 84 -11.77 4.50 7.40
C PRO A 84 -10.95 4.72 8.67
N LEU A 85 -9.65 4.98 8.55
CA LEU A 85 -8.75 5.17 9.69
C LEU A 85 -8.56 6.64 10.07
N SER A 86 -9.01 7.60 9.25
CA SER A 86 -8.74 9.04 9.42
C SER A 86 -9.07 9.57 10.82
N ASP A 87 -10.18 9.11 11.38
CA ASP A 87 -10.72 9.60 12.63
C ASP A 87 -10.54 8.63 13.81
N ASP A 88 -9.80 7.52 13.60
CA ASP A 88 -9.57 6.53 14.66
C ASP A 88 -8.38 6.95 15.55
N PRO A 89 -8.62 7.40 16.80
CA PRO A 89 -7.56 7.83 17.71
C PRO A 89 -6.69 6.67 18.20
N GLY A 90 -7.13 5.42 18.01
CA GLY A 90 -6.35 4.23 18.35
C GLY A 90 -5.29 3.89 17.32
N VAL A 91 -5.28 4.57 16.17
CA VAL A 91 -4.28 4.39 15.11
C VAL A 91 -3.31 5.57 15.09
N LEU A 92 -2.01 5.29 15.05
CA LEU A 92 -0.98 6.33 14.98
C LEU A 92 -1.16 7.18 13.71
N ASP A 93 -0.90 8.46 13.82
CA ASP A 93 -1.11 9.46 12.76
C ASP A 93 -0.34 9.13 11.47
N CYS A 94 0.88 8.65 11.58
CA CYS A 94 1.69 8.20 10.45
C CYS A 94 0.99 7.11 9.62
N TYR A 95 0.39 6.11 10.28
CA TYR A 95 -0.36 5.08 9.55
C TYR A 95 -1.66 5.62 8.96
N ARG A 96 -2.41 6.45 9.70
CA ARG A 96 -3.65 7.05 9.19
C ARG A 96 -3.42 7.84 7.91
N ARG A 97 -2.27 8.51 7.80
CA ARG A 97 -1.94 9.38 6.66
C ARG A 97 -1.26 8.67 5.51
N ASN A 98 -0.41 7.68 5.81
CA ASN A 98 0.55 7.17 4.82
C ASN A 98 0.19 5.79 4.26
N ILE A 99 -0.65 5.00 4.99
CA ILE A 99 -0.86 3.60 4.66
C ILE A 99 -1.67 3.42 3.37
N VAL A 100 -1.11 2.65 2.45
CA VAL A 100 -1.77 2.25 1.20
C VAL A 100 -1.46 0.79 0.88
N PHE A 101 -2.17 0.22 -0.07
CA PHE A 101 -1.77 -1.03 -0.69
C PHE A 101 -1.24 -0.77 -2.09
N TYR A 102 -0.20 -1.53 -2.47
CA TYR A 102 0.20 -1.75 -3.85
C TYR A 102 -0.19 -3.17 -4.26
N VAL A 103 -0.79 -3.33 -5.43
CA VAL A 103 -1.36 -4.61 -5.87
C VAL A 103 -0.92 -4.92 -7.29
N GLU A 104 -0.40 -6.12 -7.49
CA GLU A 104 0.02 -6.61 -8.81
C GLU A 104 -1.17 -6.62 -9.79
N SER A 105 -1.06 -5.89 -10.91
CA SER A 105 -2.15 -5.63 -11.86
C SER A 105 -2.69 -6.90 -12.52
N SER A 106 -1.83 -7.90 -12.75
CA SER A 106 -2.23 -9.20 -13.32
C SER A 106 -3.19 -9.99 -12.43
N ARG A 107 -3.15 -9.77 -11.11
CA ARG A 107 -4.05 -10.41 -10.14
C ARG A 107 -5.31 -9.60 -9.86
N SER A 108 -5.33 -8.33 -10.21
CA SER A 108 -6.52 -7.48 -10.05
C SER A 108 -7.74 -8.10 -10.75
N LEU A 109 -7.58 -8.62 -11.97
CA LEU A 109 -8.68 -9.22 -12.73
C LEU A 109 -9.25 -10.48 -12.08
N ALA A 110 -8.42 -11.39 -11.56
CA ALA A 110 -8.86 -12.67 -11.03
C ALA A 110 -9.61 -12.55 -9.68
N ILE A 111 -9.33 -11.49 -8.92
CA ILE A 111 -9.97 -11.23 -7.63
C ILE A 111 -11.24 -10.38 -7.83
N LEU A 112 -11.28 -9.56 -8.88
CA LEU A 112 -12.42 -8.73 -9.29
C LEU A 112 -13.68 -9.54 -9.63
N VAL A 113 -13.51 -10.70 -10.23
CA VAL A 113 -14.63 -11.58 -10.67
C VAL A 113 -15.40 -12.18 -9.49
N ARG A 114 -14.89 -12.08 -8.25
CA ARG A 114 -15.48 -12.74 -7.07
C ARG A 114 -16.11 -11.84 -6.02
N ALA A 115 -16.19 -10.54 -6.25
CA ALA A 115 -16.75 -9.61 -5.28
C ALA A 115 -18.06 -8.99 -5.77
N GLU A 116 -19.10 -9.14 -4.98
CA GLU A 116 -20.43 -8.57 -5.25
C GLU A 116 -20.44 -7.05 -5.08
N GLU A 117 -21.18 -6.38 -5.96
CA GLU A 117 -21.19 -4.92 -6.23
C GLU A 117 -21.78 -4.03 -5.12
N SER A 118 -22.32 -4.57 -4.03
CA SER A 118 -23.34 -3.86 -3.28
C SER A 118 -22.90 -2.91 -2.15
N ASP A 119 -21.65 -2.78 -1.76
CA ASP A 119 -21.27 -2.00 -0.58
C ASP A 119 -20.00 -1.12 -0.66
N VAL A 120 -19.67 -0.48 -1.78
CA VAL A 120 -18.57 0.51 -1.83
C VAL A 120 -19.13 1.94 -1.69
N PRO A 121 -18.70 2.71 -0.68
CA PRO A 121 -18.98 4.13 -0.67
C PRO A 121 -18.38 4.83 -1.90
N ASP A 122 -19.14 5.70 -2.54
CA ASP A 122 -18.80 6.40 -3.79
C ASP A 122 -17.64 7.41 -3.69
N ALA A 123 -17.00 7.56 -2.54
CA ALA A 123 -16.06 8.61 -2.27
C ALA A 123 -14.69 8.09 -1.83
N PHE A 124 -13.88 7.59 -2.76
CA PHE A 124 -12.44 7.52 -2.59
C PHE A 124 -11.75 8.40 -3.61
N VAL A 125 -11.64 9.66 -3.28
CA VAL A 125 -10.79 10.61 -4.00
C VAL A 125 -9.39 10.49 -3.43
N LEU A 126 -8.43 10.04 -4.23
CA LEU A 126 -7.02 10.24 -3.96
C LEU A 126 -6.71 11.74 -4.11
N ALA A 127 -6.99 12.50 -3.07
CA ALA A 127 -6.51 13.87 -2.96
C ALA A 127 -5.04 13.83 -2.57
N HIS A 128 -4.16 13.58 -3.52
CA HIS A 128 -2.74 13.87 -3.38
C HIS A 128 -2.46 15.26 -3.94
N GLN A 129 -1.69 16.04 -3.19
CA GLN A 129 -1.25 17.37 -3.60
C GLN A 129 -0.46 17.38 -4.92
N ASP A 130 -0.07 16.23 -5.44
CA ASP A 130 0.75 16.04 -6.64
C ASP A 130 -0.04 15.73 -7.93
N GLY A 131 -1.35 15.95 -7.97
CA GLY A 131 -2.13 15.86 -9.21
C GLY A 131 -2.16 14.46 -9.84
N ILE A 132 -2.08 13.38 -9.06
CA ILE A 132 -2.37 12.03 -9.57
C ILE A 132 -3.88 11.97 -9.77
N THR A 133 -4.26 12.19 -11.01
CA THR A 133 -5.61 12.42 -11.47
C THR A 133 -6.52 11.20 -11.30
N THR A 134 -7.79 11.50 -11.23
CA THR A 134 -9.02 10.71 -11.15
C THR A 134 -9.12 9.49 -12.10
N ASP A 135 -8.22 9.30 -13.05
CA ASP A 135 -8.22 8.16 -13.98
C ASP A 135 -8.02 6.79 -13.32
N LEU A 136 -7.45 6.75 -12.11
CA LEU A 136 -7.33 5.53 -11.32
C LEU A 136 -8.68 5.08 -10.72
N LEU A 137 -9.69 5.95 -10.68
CA LEU A 137 -11.00 5.66 -10.10
C LEU A 137 -11.87 4.73 -10.98
N HIS A 138 -11.54 4.61 -12.26
CA HIS A 138 -12.27 3.76 -13.22
C HIS A 138 -11.65 2.38 -13.44
N GLN A 139 -10.60 2.03 -12.69
CA GLN A 139 -9.95 0.74 -12.83
C GLN A 139 -10.72 -0.39 -12.12
N PRO A 140 -10.79 -1.60 -12.68
CA PRO A 140 -11.57 -2.71 -12.14
C PRO A 140 -11.09 -3.27 -10.79
N TRP A 141 -9.99 -2.79 -10.23
CA TRP A 141 -9.39 -3.23 -8.97
C TRP A 141 -10.12 -2.77 -7.67
N ARG A 142 -11.14 -1.91 -7.79
CA ARG A 142 -12.03 -1.52 -6.67
C ARG A 142 -12.58 -2.71 -5.86
N VAL A 143 -12.72 -3.83 -6.52
CA VAL A 143 -13.30 -5.06 -5.98
C VAL A 143 -12.28 -5.93 -5.24
N LEU A 144 -11.01 -5.88 -5.66
CA LEU A 144 -9.91 -6.60 -5.04
C LEU A 144 -9.81 -6.32 -3.54
N VAL A 145 -9.98 -5.08 -3.21
CA VAL A 145 -9.82 -4.51 -1.89
C VAL A 145 -10.85 -4.98 -0.90
N ARG A 146 -12.11 -5.05 -1.30
CA ARG A 146 -13.17 -5.56 -0.42
C ARG A 146 -12.87 -6.97 0.06
N THR A 147 -12.45 -7.82 -0.86
CA THR A 147 -12.12 -9.21 -0.53
C THR A 147 -10.90 -9.28 0.37
N LEU A 148 -9.91 -8.43 0.13
CA LEU A 148 -8.69 -8.40 0.93
C LEU A 148 -8.94 -7.85 2.34
N VAL A 149 -9.62 -6.72 2.45
CA VAL A 149 -9.98 -6.12 3.76
C VAL A 149 -10.89 -7.05 4.56
N ARG A 150 -11.86 -7.69 3.91
CA ARG A 150 -12.75 -8.67 4.56
C ARG A 150 -11.99 -9.90 5.04
N LYS A 151 -11.01 -10.39 4.26
CA LYS A 151 -10.14 -11.51 4.66
C LYS A 151 -9.16 -11.10 5.78
N LEU A 152 -8.57 -9.91 5.71
CA LEU A 152 -7.69 -9.37 6.74
C LEU A 152 -8.46 -9.13 8.05
N ARG A 153 -9.63 -8.48 8.01
CA ARG A 153 -10.51 -8.32 9.18
C ARG A 153 -10.83 -9.66 9.82
N ARG A 154 -11.22 -10.68 9.06
CA ARG A 154 -11.54 -12.01 9.59
C ARG A 154 -10.35 -12.73 10.21
N ARG A 155 -9.11 -12.55 9.71
CA ARG A 155 -7.91 -13.18 10.27
C ARG A 155 -7.36 -12.43 11.48
N VAL A 156 -7.36 -11.11 11.47
CA VAL A 156 -6.90 -10.29 12.60
C VAL A 156 -7.83 -10.46 13.81
N TRP A 157 -9.14 -10.40 13.60
CA TRP A 157 -10.13 -10.59 14.69
C TRP A 157 -10.19 -12.01 15.26
N ARG A 158 -9.82 -13.04 14.51
CA ARG A 158 -9.76 -14.42 15.03
C ARG A 158 -8.53 -14.72 15.90
N ARG A 159 -7.50 -13.88 15.84
CA ARG A 159 -6.28 -14.02 16.68
C ARG A 159 -6.29 -13.13 17.91
N ALA A 160 -7.24 -12.24 18.05
CA ALA A 160 -7.40 -11.33 19.18
C ALA A 160 -8.46 -11.80 20.23
N ARG A 161 -8.91 -13.08 20.10
CA ARG A 161 -9.73 -13.75 21.13
C ARG A 161 -8.98 -14.93 21.72
#